data_63fe3f025686b690427ce84f85c66ced
#
_entry.id   63fe3f025686b690427ce84f85c66ced
#
_cell.length_a   1.000
_cell.length_b   1.000
_cell.length_c   1.000
_cell.angle_alpha   90.00
_cell.angle_beta   90.00
_cell.angle_gamma   90.00
#
_symmetry.space_group_name_H-M   'P 1'
#
loop_
_entity.id
_entity.type
_entity.pdbx_description
1 polymer ?
#
loop_
_entity_poly.entity_id
_entity_poly.type
_entity_poly.pdbx_seq_one_letter_code
_entity_poly.pdbx_strand_id
1 'polypeptide(L)'
;MSSPEPERGTVRRLRPRYAGANIRTWIGFKTFMYLAEEATLAWFRERDLGPQTLYHRYGLGLEVVDSSVQLPAVLEVDDEVEARVEPRGPGRFGVRLHLRRDGQPVTVLRGTVTVALVTERGAPAGDPPPALAPLVVPGVAAVAPADPPPPAAEAYRFGWRARYFHCHYSDRVQHGSHVAALEEVVDRFLADRGLSVPRLLAERSWIPVVSRARVRLLADAHMDDEIETTFTVTEIVKDRAFDGRMDAFATGPGRDRPRHVATARILHGYAVSAGSAAGTLAELDAETVKALTGGAS
;
A
#
# COMPACT_ATOMS: atom_id res chain seq x y z
N MET A 1 -6.32 40.95 4.59
CA MET A 1 -6.54 39.51 4.76
C MET A 1 -6.28 38.84 3.41
N SER A 2 -5.10 38.29 3.19
CA SER A 2 -4.78 37.59 1.94
C SER A 2 -5.61 36.32 1.89
N SER A 3 -6.36 36.13 0.81
CA SER A 3 -7.00 34.85 0.49
C SER A 3 -5.94 33.74 0.55
N PRO A 4 -6.23 32.54 1.12
CA PRO A 4 -5.28 31.46 1.09
C PRO A 4 -4.98 31.15 -0.38
N GLU A 5 -3.70 31.29 -0.78
CA GLU A 5 -3.26 30.83 -2.09
C GLU A 5 -3.71 29.36 -2.25
N PRO A 6 -4.19 28.97 -3.43
CA PRO A 6 -4.54 27.60 -3.69
C PRO A 6 -3.32 26.73 -3.34
N GLU A 7 -3.51 25.69 -2.53
CA GLU A 7 -2.46 24.81 -2.05
C GLU A 7 -1.65 24.31 -3.26
N ARG A 8 -0.47 24.86 -3.46
CA ARG A 8 0.38 24.49 -4.59
C ARG A 8 0.75 23.04 -4.49
N GLY A 9 0.70 22.34 -5.60
CA GLY A 9 1.26 20.99 -5.71
C GLY A 9 2.77 20.98 -5.48
N THR A 10 3.31 19.81 -5.18
CA THR A 10 4.74 19.57 -5.00
C THR A 10 5.26 18.70 -6.14
N VAL A 11 6.45 19.01 -6.63
CA VAL A 11 7.16 18.18 -7.64
C VAL A 11 8.52 17.79 -7.08
N ARG A 12 8.81 16.48 -7.06
CA ARG A 12 10.07 15.93 -6.58
C ARG A 12 10.60 14.88 -7.52
N ARG A 13 11.91 14.75 -7.58
CA ARG A 13 12.57 13.61 -8.21
C ARG A 13 12.82 12.55 -7.15
N LEU A 14 12.41 11.34 -7.45
CA LEU A 14 12.55 10.17 -6.60
C LEU A 14 13.18 9.03 -7.40
N ARG A 15 13.85 8.14 -6.68
CA ARG A 15 14.39 6.90 -7.25
C ARG A 15 13.97 5.74 -6.36
N PRO A 16 13.58 4.59 -6.94
CA PRO A 16 13.32 3.40 -6.16
C PRO A 16 14.56 3.01 -5.36
N ARG A 17 14.37 2.50 -4.15
CA ARG A 17 15.47 1.88 -3.41
C ARG A 17 15.85 0.56 -4.06
N TYR A 18 17.14 0.21 -4.04
CA TYR A 18 17.64 -1.08 -4.53
C TYR A 18 16.87 -2.28 -3.95
N ALA A 19 16.55 -2.24 -2.66
CA ALA A 19 15.76 -3.28 -1.97
C ALA A 19 14.32 -3.44 -2.51
N GLY A 20 13.85 -2.55 -3.39
CA GLY A 20 12.53 -2.65 -4.03
C GLY A 20 12.57 -3.39 -5.36
N ALA A 21 13.74 -3.80 -5.85
CA ALA A 21 13.86 -4.59 -7.06
C ALA A 21 13.46 -6.04 -6.78
N ASN A 22 12.56 -6.57 -7.61
CA ASN A 22 12.15 -7.97 -7.60
C ASN A 22 12.91 -8.76 -8.69
N ILE A 23 12.27 -9.77 -9.27
CA ILE A 23 12.85 -10.57 -10.35
C ILE A 23 13.26 -9.66 -11.50
N ARG A 24 14.49 -9.85 -11.99
CA ARG A 24 15.18 -8.95 -12.91
C ARG A 24 15.47 -7.62 -12.23
N THR A 25 15.13 -6.49 -12.88
CA THR A 25 15.33 -5.13 -12.38
C THR A 25 14.01 -4.41 -12.10
N TRP A 26 12.89 -5.13 -12.18
CA TRP A 26 11.57 -4.56 -12.02
C TRP A 26 11.25 -4.26 -10.57
N ILE A 27 10.61 -3.11 -10.36
CA ILE A 27 10.19 -2.66 -9.04
C ILE A 27 8.82 -3.27 -8.71
N GLY A 28 8.72 -3.90 -7.53
CA GLY A 28 7.49 -4.46 -7.01
C GLY A 28 6.48 -3.38 -6.57
N PHE A 29 5.18 -3.72 -6.59
CA PHE A 29 4.09 -2.78 -6.28
C PHE A 29 4.23 -2.11 -4.90
N LYS A 30 4.75 -2.82 -3.92
CA LYS A 30 5.02 -2.31 -2.58
C LYS A 30 5.88 -1.05 -2.62
N THR A 31 6.95 -1.07 -3.41
CA THR A 31 7.85 0.08 -3.56
C THR A 31 7.16 1.26 -4.25
N PHE A 32 6.27 1.02 -5.22
CA PHE A 32 5.45 2.09 -5.79
C PHE A 32 4.57 2.77 -4.73
N MET A 33 3.98 2.00 -3.82
CA MET A 33 3.17 2.56 -2.73
C MET A 33 4.03 3.39 -1.78
N TYR A 34 5.25 2.93 -1.46
CA TYR A 34 6.21 3.70 -0.67
C TYR A 34 6.68 4.98 -1.37
N LEU A 35 6.87 4.96 -2.69
CA LEU A 35 7.18 6.17 -3.45
C LEU A 35 6.03 7.18 -3.43
N ALA A 36 4.78 6.72 -3.47
CA ALA A 36 3.60 7.59 -3.35
C ALA A 36 3.50 8.20 -1.94
N GLU A 37 3.82 7.44 -0.91
CA GLU A 37 3.92 7.91 0.48
C GLU A 37 5.02 8.96 0.62
N GLU A 38 6.25 8.68 0.18
CA GLU A 38 7.38 9.62 0.24
C GLU A 38 7.11 10.91 -0.55
N ALA A 39 6.46 10.81 -1.70
CA ALA A 39 6.02 11.98 -2.45
C ALA A 39 5.03 12.83 -1.65
N THR A 40 4.08 12.21 -0.95
CA THR A 40 3.12 12.90 -0.09
C THR A 40 3.83 13.55 1.10
N LEU A 41 4.77 12.86 1.75
CA LEU A 41 5.58 13.40 2.84
C LEU A 41 6.42 14.60 2.40
N ALA A 42 6.91 14.61 1.14
CA ALA A 42 7.65 15.75 0.60
C ALA A 42 6.79 17.02 0.57
N TRP A 43 5.47 16.91 0.28
CA TRP A 43 4.56 18.04 0.34
C TRP A 43 4.49 18.68 1.73
N PHE A 44 4.45 17.87 2.80
CA PHE A 44 4.50 18.35 4.18
C PHE A 44 5.86 18.95 4.52
N ARG A 45 6.96 18.31 4.13
CA ARG A 45 8.33 18.80 4.39
C ARG A 45 8.59 20.17 3.76
N GLU A 46 8.09 20.43 2.56
CA GLU A 46 8.22 21.75 1.89
C GLU A 46 7.50 22.90 2.62
N ARG A 47 6.63 22.56 3.57
CA ARG A 47 5.85 23.50 4.38
C ARG A 47 6.31 23.55 5.84
N ASP A 48 7.51 23.01 6.11
CA ASP A 48 8.05 22.86 7.47
C ASP A 48 7.14 22.04 8.40
N LEU A 49 6.28 21.18 7.82
CA LEU A 49 5.36 20.28 8.52
C LEU A 49 5.72 18.80 8.29
N GLY A 50 7.02 18.51 8.09
CA GLY A 50 7.49 17.15 7.95
C GLY A 50 7.21 16.31 9.21
N PRO A 51 7.23 14.96 9.11
CA PRO A 51 6.89 14.05 10.22
C PRO A 51 7.64 14.35 11.51
N GLN A 52 8.92 14.69 11.44
CA GLN A 52 9.73 15.06 12.61
C GLN A 52 9.20 16.33 13.29
N THR A 53 8.89 17.37 12.53
CA THR A 53 8.33 18.62 13.06
C THR A 53 6.96 18.39 13.69
N LEU A 54 6.10 17.63 13.01
CA LEU A 54 4.77 17.28 13.52
C LEU A 54 4.85 16.57 14.86
N TYR A 55 5.75 15.60 14.99
CA TYR A 55 5.92 14.83 16.22
C TYR A 55 6.51 15.69 17.36
N HIS A 56 7.68 16.33 17.14
CA HIS A 56 8.38 17.02 18.22
C HIS A 56 7.76 18.35 18.62
N ARG A 57 7.07 19.03 17.71
CA ARG A 57 6.49 20.35 18.00
C ARG A 57 5.03 20.27 18.43
N TYR A 58 4.27 19.32 17.88
CA TYR A 58 2.82 19.26 18.06
C TYR A 58 2.32 17.94 18.66
N GLY A 59 3.18 16.96 18.85
CA GLY A 59 2.81 15.64 19.36
C GLY A 59 1.94 14.84 18.38
N LEU A 60 2.11 15.06 17.08
CA LEU A 60 1.28 14.46 16.04
C LEU A 60 2.09 13.48 15.18
N GLY A 61 1.60 12.25 15.06
CA GLY A 61 2.07 11.28 14.09
C GLY A 61 1.33 11.45 12.76
N LEU A 62 2.07 11.58 11.65
CA LEU A 62 1.47 11.60 10.32
C LEU A 62 1.23 10.17 9.87
N GLU A 63 -0.04 9.78 9.72
CA GLU A 63 -0.44 8.44 9.27
C GLU A 63 -1.02 8.47 7.86
N VAL A 64 -0.53 7.58 6.99
CA VAL A 64 -1.24 7.25 5.76
C VAL A 64 -2.39 6.30 6.13
N VAL A 65 -3.63 6.75 5.96
CA VAL A 65 -4.81 5.96 6.34
C VAL A 65 -5.48 5.26 5.15
N ASP A 66 -5.23 5.75 3.94
CA ASP A 66 -5.72 5.13 2.69
C ASP A 66 -4.74 5.46 1.55
N SER A 67 -4.25 4.46 0.88
CA SER A 67 -3.49 4.63 -0.36
C SER A 67 -4.08 3.74 -1.46
N SER A 68 -4.31 4.33 -2.64
CA SER A 68 -4.85 3.62 -3.80
C SER A 68 -4.04 3.99 -5.03
N VAL A 69 -3.47 2.99 -5.69
CA VAL A 69 -2.58 3.19 -6.84
C VAL A 69 -3.00 2.34 -8.04
N GLN A 70 -2.77 2.88 -9.22
CA GLN A 70 -2.78 2.19 -10.50
C GLN A 70 -1.38 2.27 -11.09
N LEU A 71 -0.89 1.16 -11.63
CA LEU A 71 0.47 0.96 -12.13
C LEU A 71 0.41 0.62 -13.62
N PRO A 72 0.29 1.63 -14.49
CA PRO A 72 0.08 1.40 -15.93
C PRO A 72 1.35 0.98 -16.68
N ALA A 73 2.53 1.15 -16.10
CA ALA A 73 3.78 0.78 -16.72
C ALA A 73 4.82 0.33 -15.69
N VAL A 74 5.79 -0.44 -16.14
CA VAL A 74 6.90 -0.95 -15.33
C VAL A 74 7.84 0.20 -14.95
N LEU A 75 8.38 0.11 -13.74
CA LEU A 75 9.48 0.92 -13.21
C LEU A 75 10.66 0.00 -12.95
N GLU A 76 11.86 0.42 -13.29
CA GLU A 76 13.10 -0.33 -13.07
C GLU A 76 13.96 0.32 -11.96
N VAL A 77 14.91 -0.44 -11.43
CA VAL A 77 15.66 -0.03 -10.22
C VAL A 77 16.49 1.25 -10.41
N ASP A 78 16.96 1.51 -11.61
CA ASP A 78 17.77 2.69 -11.92
C ASP A 78 16.97 3.86 -12.51
N ASP A 79 15.67 3.67 -12.72
CA ASP A 79 14.79 4.73 -13.19
C ASP A 79 14.72 5.89 -12.17
N GLU A 80 14.70 7.12 -12.68
CA GLU A 80 14.35 8.31 -11.90
C GLU A 80 12.95 8.77 -12.30
N VAL A 81 12.09 8.98 -11.30
CA VAL A 81 10.72 9.45 -11.53
C VAL A 81 10.53 10.87 -11.05
N GLU A 82 9.76 11.66 -11.80
CA GLU A 82 9.18 12.91 -11.34
C GLU A 82 7.86 12.59 -10.63
N ALA A 83 7.81 12.83 -9.33
CA ALA A 83 6.62 12.68 -8.50
C ALA A 83 5.89 14.02 -8.41
N ARG A 84 4.61 14.04 -8.78
CA ARG A 84 3.71 15.20 -8.63
C ARG A 84 2.66 14.88 -7.60
N VAL A 85 2.51 15.78 -6.62
CA VAL A 85 1.54 15.68 -5.55
C VAL A 85 0.66 16.91 -5.58
N GLU A 86 -0.66 16.70 -5.65
CA GLU A 86 -1.66 17.75 -5.70
C GLU A 86 -2.68 17.54 -4.57
N PRO A 87 -2.89 18.51 -3.69
CA PRO A 87 -3.98 18.47 -2.70
C PRO A 87 -5.35 18.33 -3.39
N ARG A 88 -6.22 17.51 -2.81
CA ARG A 88 -7.58 17.27 -3.31
C ARG A 88 -8.63 17.38 -2.20
N GLY A 89 -8.33 18.18 -1.20
CA GLY A 89 -9.12 18.39 0.00
C GLY A 89 -8.33 18.05 1.26
N PRO A 90 -8.90 18.24 2.44
CA PRO A 90 -8.21 18.00 3.70
C PRO A 90 -7.61 16.58 3.78
N GLY A 91 -6.30 16.52 3.96
CA GLY A 91 -5.55 15.27 4.09
C GLY A 91 -5.54 14.35 2.87
N ARG A 92 -6.15 14.73 1.75
CA ARG A 92 -6.22 13.89 0.55
C ARG A 92 -5.36 14.48 -0.57
N PHE A 93 -4.53 13.64 -1.17
CA PHE A 93 -3.57 14.00 -2.20
C PHE A 93 -3.72 13.11 -3.44
N GLY A 94 -3.69 13.74 -4.62
CA GLY A 94 -3.47 13.05 -5.88
C GLY A 94 -1.98 12.89 -6.10
N VAL A 95 -1.51 11.68 -6.44
CA VAL A 95 -0.11 11.38 -6.69
C VAL A 95 0.07 10.82 -8.09
N ARG A 96 1.07 11.31 -8.81
CA ARG A 96 1.47 10.79 -10.13
C ARG A 96 2.98 10.66 -10.18
N LEU A 97 3.46 9.52 -10.69
CA LEU A 97 4.86 9.31 -10.99
C LEU A 97 5.05 9.18 -12.50
N HIS A 98 5.94 9.98 -13.03
CA HIS A 98 6.31 9.98 -14.45
C HIS A 98 7.80 9.76 -14.60
N LEU A 99 8.20 9.08 -15.66
CA LEU A 99 9.59 9.01 -16.11
C LEU A 99 9.65 9.31 -17.60
N ARG A 100 10.86 9.40 -18.15
CA ARG A 100 11.09 9.51 -19.59
C ARG A 100 11.69 8.22 -20.11
N ARG A 101 11.07 7.63 -21.13
CA ARG A 101 11.63 6.53 -21.94
C ARG A 101 11.68 6.98 -23.39
N ASP A 102 12.84 6.86 -24.02
CA ASP A 102 13.06 7.29 -25.41
C ASP A 102 12.58 8.74 -25.66
N GLY A 103 12.81 9.63 -24.70
CA GLY A 103 12.39 11.02 -24.75
C GLY A 103 10.89 11.29 -24.48
N GLN A 104 10.05 10.24 -24.40
CA GLN A 104 8.62 10.34 -24.19
C GLN A 104 8.25 10.22 -22.69
N PRO A 105 7.28 11.01 -22.21
CA PRO A 105 6.80 10.90 -20.84
C PRO A 105 5.96 9.63 -20.68
N VAL A 106 6.29 8.81 -19.68
CA VAL A 106 5.56 7.59 -19.31
C VAL A 106 5.04 7.73 -17.90
N THR A 107 3.75 7.55 -17.71
CA THR A 107 3.15 7.46 -16.37
C THR A 107 3.33 6.05 -15.82
N VAL A 108 4.01 5.92 -14.70
CA VAL A 108 4.24 4.62 -14.04
C VAL A 108 3.36 4.42 -12.81
N LEU A 109 2.84 5.50 -12.23
CA LEU A 109 1.85 5.46 -11.16
C LEU A 109 0.89 6.65 -11.27
N ARG A 110 -0.38 6.38 -11.01
CA ARG A 110 -1.40 7.37 -10.66
C ARG A 110 -2.22 6.87 -9.48
N GLY A 111 -2.46 7.74 -8.50
CA GLY A 111 -3.15 7.30 -7.29
C GLY A 111 -3.61 8.43 -6.40
N THR A 112 -4.11 8.03 -5.26
CA THR A 112 -4.50 8.93 -4.16
C THR A 112 -3.91 8.41 -2.86
N VAL A 113 -3.46 9.34 -2.02
CA VAL A 113 -3.02 9.07 -0.65
C VAL A 113 -3.85 9.97 0.27
N THR A 114 -4.39 9.39 1.34
CA THR A 114 -5.09 10.12 2.39
C THR A 114 -4.31 9.97 3.68
N VAL A 115 -4.10 11.08 4.38
CA VAL A 115 -3.37 11.12 5.65
C VAL A 115 -4.26 11.66 6.77
N ALA A 116 -3.96 11.25 8.00
CA ALA A 116 -4.46 11.83 9.23
C ALA A 116 -3.27 12.21 10.13
N LEU A 117 -3.48 13.13 11.04
CA LEU A 117 -2.52 13.52 12.08
C LEU A 117 -3.01 12.96 13.41
N VAL A 118 -2.39 11.91 13.86
CA VAL A 118 -2.84 11.20 15.08
C VAL A 118 -2.11 11.74 16.28
N THR A 119 -2.83 12.07 17.35
CA THR A 119 -2.25 12.48 18.61
C THR A 119 -1.43 11.34 19.23
N GLU A 120 -0.13 11.57 19.46
CA GLU A 120 0.78 10.55 19.97
C GLU A 120 0.90 10.58 21.49
N ARG A 121 0.86 9.39 22.10
CA ARG A 121 1.02 9.25 23.55
C ARG A 121 2.44 9.60 23.98
N GLY A 122 2.56 10.44 25.01
CA GLY A 122 3.86 10.82 25.59
C GLY A 122 4.67 11.79 24.75
N ALA A 123 4.13 12.25 23.63
CA ALA A 123 4.74 13.30 22.83
C ALA A 123 4.39 14.70 23.36
N PRO A 124 5.19 15.75 23.05
CA PRO A 124 4.87 17.13 23.44
C PRO A 124 3.50 17.55 22.88
N ALA A 125 2.67 18.17 23.70
CA ALA A 125 1.40 18.74 23.28
C ALA A 125 1.61 20.22 22.89
N GLY A 126 1.68 20.52 21.60
CA GLY A 126 1.68 21.89 21.05
C GLY A 126 0.45 22.14 20.22
N ASP A 127 0.04 23.39 20.10
CA ASP A 127 -1.10 23.76 19.24
C ASP A 127 -0.67 23.72 17.76
N PRO A 128 -1.23 22.83 16.94
CA PRO A 128 -0.92 22.79 15.52
C PRO A 128 -1.50 24.01 14.80
N PRO A 129 -0.91 24.40 13.65
CA PRO A 129 -1.50 25.44 12.80
C PRO A 129 -2.98 25.15 12.53
N PRO A 130 -3.86 26.20 12.52
CA PRO A 130 -5.30 26.00 12.30
C PRO A 130 -5.65 25.25 11.01
N ALA A 131 -4.83 25.38 9.97
CA ALA A 131 -5.00 24.66 8.71
C ALA A 131 -4.88 23.11 8.87
N LEU A 132 -4.20 22.62 9.90
CA LEU A 132 -4.06 21.20 10.18
C LEU A 132 -5.15 20.65 11.11
N ALA A 133 -5.89 21.52 11.80
CA ALA A 133 -6.91 21.09 12.77
C ALA A 133 -7.92 20.06 12.21
N PRO A 134 -8.39 20.18 10.94
CA PRO A 134 -9.29 19.18 10.36
C PRO A 134 -8.67 17.77 10.17
N LEU A 135 -7.34 17.65 10.23
CA LEU A 135 -6.62 16.38 10.07
C LEU A 135 -6.30 15.71 11.41
N VAL A 136 -6.40 16.45 12.51
CA VAL A 136 -6.03 15.96 13.85
C VAL A 136 -7.11 15.03 14.40
N VAL A 137 -6.72 13.81 14.74
CA VAL A 137 -7.62 12.78 15.25
C VAL A 137 -6.99 12.02 16.43
N PRO A 138 -7.81 11.45 17.34
CA PRO A 138 -7.29 10.67 18.46
C PRO A 138 -6.74 9.29 18.07
N GLY A 139 -7.06 8.80 16.88
CA GLY A 139 -6.64 7.50 16.33
C GLY A 139 -7.24 7.28 14.95
N VAL A 140 -6.71 6.29 14.24
CA VAL A 140 -7.11 5.98 12.84
C VAL A 140 -8.60 5.68 12.70
N ALA A 141 -9.21 5.02 13.70
CA ALA A 141 -10.63 4.69 13.67
C ALA A 141 -11.56 5.91 13.53
N ALA A 142 -11.12 7.10 13.91
CA ALA A 142 -11.93 8.32 13.79
C ALA A 142 -12.13 8.78 12.33
N VAL A 143 -11.30 8.33 11.41
CA VAL A 143 -11.38 8.66 9.97
C VAL A 143 -11.61 7.42 9.11
N ALA A 144 -11.73 6.25 9.72
CA ALA A 144 -11.99 5.01 9.01
C ALA A 144 -13.39 5.03 8.37
N PRO A 145 -13.55 4.46 7.18
CA PRO A 145 -14.88 4.20 6.62
C PRO A 145 -15.61 3.14 7.46
N ALA A 146 -16.90 2.93 7.17
CA ALA A 146 -17.63 1.81 7.72
C ALA A 146 -16.89 0.49 7.49
N ASP A 147 -16.98 -0.41 8.47
CA ASP A 147 -16.35 -1.73 8.39
C ASP A 147 -16.79 -2.47 7.12
N PRO A 148 -15.84 -3.04 6.37
CA PRO A 148 -16.18 -3.90 5.25
C PRO A 148 -16.85 -5.18 5.77
N PRO A 149 -17.58 -5.91 4.92
CA PRO A 149 -18.17 -7.20 5.31
C PRO A 149 -17.07 -8.16 5.80
N PRO A 150 -17.41 -9.11 6.69
CA PRO A 150 -16.43 -10.07 7.21
C PRO A 150 -15.78 -10.88 6.06
N PRO A 151 -14.56 -11.40 6.24
CA PRO A 151 -13.94 -12.28 5.26
C PRO A 151 -14.74 -13.58 5.13
N ALA A 152 -14.61 -14.24 3.97
CA ALA A 152 -15.19 -15.56 3.76
C ALA A 152 -14.63 -16.58 4.77
N ALA A 153 -15.43 -17.58 5.13
CA ALA A 153 -15.02 -18.59 6.11
C ALA A 153 -13.80 -19.41 5.62
N GLU A 154 -13.73 -19.67 4.32
CA GLU A 154 -12.66 -20.39 3.62
C GLU A 154 -11.47 -19.50 3.21
N ALA A 155 -11.44 -18.23 3.64
CA ALA A 155 -10.32 -17.34 3.34
C ALA A 155 -8.99 -17.94 3.83
N TYR A 156 -7.94 -17.81 3.02
CA TYR A 156 -6.58 -18.14 3.43
C TYR A 156 -6.19 -17.29 4.63
N ARG A 157 -5.44 -17.87 5.58
CA ARG A 157 -5.08 -17.20 6.83
C ARG A 157 -3.59 -17.28 7.08
N PHE A 158 -3.03 -16.17 7.53
CA PHE A 158 -1.62 -16.03 7.89
C PHE A 158 -1.50 -15.14 9.11
N GLY A 159 -0.79 -15.61 10.14
CA GLY A 159 -0.55 -14.89 11.39
C GLY A 159 0.87 -14.31 11.45
N TRP A 160 0.98 -13.09 12.00
CA TRP A 160 2.26 -12.46 12.33
C TRP A 160 2.12 -11.58 13.57
N ARG A 161 3.23 -11.29 14.23
CA ARG A 161 3.25 -10.39 15.40
C ARG A 161 3.86 -9.06 15.02
N ALA A 162 3.19 -7.98 15.40
CA ALA A 162 3.73 -6.63 15.24
C ALA A 162 5.01 -6.45 16.08
N ARG A 163 6.12 -6.11 15.44
CA ARG A 163 7.43 -5.91 16.07
C ARG A 163 7.87 -4.47 15.91
N TYR A 164 8.94 -4.09 16.61
CA TYR A 164 9.51 -2.75 16.58
C TYR A 164 9.65 -2.17 15.17
N PHE A 165 10.15 -2.94 14.21
CA PHE A 165 10.36 -2.45 12.83
C PHE A 165 9.08 -2.29 12.01
N HIS A 166 7.95 -2.77 12.50
CA HIS A 166 6.63 -2.53 11.90
C HIS A 166 6.00 -1.21 12.37
N CYS A 167 6.56 -0.60 13.41
CA CYS A 167 5.95 0.54 14.10
C CYS A 167 6.73 1.83 13.84
N HIS A 168 6.09 2.97 14.06
CA HIS A 168 6.71 4.29 14.06
C HIS A 168 6.09 5.20 15.15
N TYR A 169 6.76 6.33 15.40
CA TYR A 169 6.46 7.32 16.44
C TYR A 169 6.48 6.73 17.85
N SER A 170 5.42 6.03 18.28
CA SER A 170 5.35 5.35 19.57
C SER A 170 5.38 3.82 19.38
N ASP A 171 4.22 3.20 19.32
CA ASP A 171 4.06 1.75 19.20
C ASP A 171 3.06 1.34 18.10
N ARG A 172 2.57 2.32 17.30
CA ARG A 172 1.58 2.08 16.26
C ARG A 172 2.18 1.42 15.02
N VAL A 173 1.50 0.41 14.53
CA VAL A 173 1.86 -0.27 13.27
C VAL A 173 1.60 0.68 12.10
N GLN A 174 2.64 0.96 11.32
CA GLN A 174 2.59 1.87 10.18
C GLN A 174 1.86 1.26 8.97
N HIS A 175 1.28 2.13 8.14
CA HIS A 175 0.62 1.74 6.88
C HIS A 175 1.51 0.84 6.00
N GLY A 176 2.80 1.17 5.87
CA GLY A 176 3.75 0.39 5.06
C GLY A 176 3.88 -1.08 5.49
N SER A 177 3.65 -1.41 6.77
CA SER A 177 3.65 -2.80 7.25
C SER A 177 2.44 -3.58 6.73
N HIS A 178 1.27 -2.94 6.61
CA HIS A 178 0.10 -3.57 5.99
C HIS A 178 0.27 -3.73 4.46
N VAL A 179 0.99 -2.82 3.80
CA VAL A 179 1.38 -2.99 2.39
C VAL A 179 2.31 -4.20 2.23
N ALA A 180 3.28 -4.38 3.13
CA ALA A 180 4.16 -5.55 3.13
C ALA A 180 3.38 -6.85 3.42
N ALA A 181 2.43 -6.82 4.37
CA ALA A 181 1.57 -7.96 4.69
C ALA A 181 0.68 -8.36 3.51
N LEU A 182 0.23 -7.40 2.68
CA LEU A 182 -0.51 -7.69 1.44
C LEU A 182 0.36 -8.47 0.44
N GLU A 183 1.61 -8.07 0.25
CA GLU A 183 2.53 -8.81 -0.61
C GLU A 183 2.76 -10.22 -0.08
N GLU A 184 3.06 -10.35 1.21
CA GLU A 184 3.37 -11.63 1.83
C GLU A 184 2.18 -12.60 1.82
N VAL A 185 0.96 -12.15 2.15
CA VAL A 185 -0.20 -13.04 2.16
C VAL A 185 -0.55 -13.55 0.76
N VAL A 186 -0.37 -12.71 -0.27
CA VAL A 186 -0.59 -13.13 -1.67
C VAL A 186 0.44 -14.18 -2.07
N ASP A 187 1.73 -13.97 -1.76
CA ASP A 187 2.80 -14.92 -2.11
C ASP A 187 2.59 -16.27 -1.41
N ARG A 188 2.27 -16.27 -0.12
CA ARG A 188 1.94 -17.49 0.64
C ARG A 188 0.72 -18.21 0.11
N PHE A 189 -0.37 -17.47 -0.17
CA PHE A 189 -1.59 -18.01 -0.76
C PHE A 189 -1.31 -18.70 -2.11
N LEU A 190 -0.51 -18.09 -2.97
CA LEU A 190 -0.14 -18.65 -4.26
C LEU A 190 0.76 -19.89 -4.09
N ALA A 191 1.73 -19.84 -3.18
CA ALA A 191 2.61 -20.96 -2.91
C ALA A 191 1.84 -22.22 -2.42
N ASP A 192 0.89 -22.04 -1.49
CA ASP A 192 0.05 -23.13 -0.97
C ASP A 192 -0.82 -23.78 -2.06
N ARG A 193 -1.09 -23.07 -3.14
CA ARG A 193 -1.87 -23.54 -4.29
C ARG A 193 -1.02 -24.06 -5.43
N GLY A 194 0.29 -24.24 -5.21
CA GLY A 194 1.22 -24.70 -6.24
C GLY A 194 1.54 -23.66 -7.31
N LEU A 195 1.23 -22.39 -7.06
CA LEU A 195 1.51 -21.25 -7.94
C LEU A 195 2.66 -20.38 -7.43
N SER A 196 3.64 -21.00 -6.76
CA SER A 196 4.80 -20.27 -6.23
C SER A 196 5.59 -19.57 -7.35
N VAL A 197 6.14 -18.41 -7.05
CA VAL A 197 6.93 -17.61 -8.01
C VAL A 197 8.07 -18.42 -8.65
N PRO A 198 8.91 -19.17 -7.91
CA PRO A 198 9.97 -19.99 -8.51
C PRO A 198 9.43 -21.01 -9.52
N ARG A 199 8.32 -21.67 -9.20
CA ARG A 199 7.71 -22.67 -10.08
C ARG A 199 7.18 -22.01 -11.36
N LEU A 200 6.39 -20.97 -11.25
CA LEU A 200 5.84 -20.28 -12.42
C LEU A 200 6.92 -19.66 -13.31
N LEU A 201 7.99 -19.16 -12.70
CA LEU A 201 9.14 -18.64 -13.46
C LEU A 201 9.85 -19.75 -14.24
N ALA A 202 10.08 -20.92 -13.63
CA ALA A 202 10.76 -22.03 -14.25
C ALA A 202 9.92 -22.73 -15.34
N GLU A 203 8.64 -22.97 -15.07
CA GLU A 203 7.76 -23.77 -15.95
C GLU A 203 7.10 -22.92 -17.04
N ARG A 204 6.79 -21.63 -16.76
CA ARG A 204 5.96 -20.77 -17.63
C ARG A 204 6.63 -19.43 -17.98
N SER A 205 7.80 -19.13 -17.43
CA SER A 205 8.44 -17.82 -17.55
C SER A 205 7.53 -16.67 -17.08
N TRP A 206 6.67 -16.91 -16.09
CA TRP A 206 5.75 -15.92 -15.55
C TRP A 206 6.34 -15.19 -14.35
N ILE A 207 6.20 -13.86 -14.35
CA ILE A 207 6.57 -12.99 -13.24
C ILE A 207 5.30 -12.33 -12.70
N PRO A 208 5.07 -12.31 -11.37
CA PRO A 208 3.97 -11.59 -10.75
C PRO A 208 3.98 -10.11 -11.13
N VAL A 209 2.82 -9.56 -11.50
CA VAL A 209 2.64 -8.13 -11.76
C VAL A 209 1.35 -7.66 -11.10
N VAL A 210 1.39 -6.44 -10.58
CA VAL A 210 0.24 -5.79 -9.97
C VAL A 210 -0.09 -4.53 -10.76
N SER A 211 -1.32 -4.43 -11.22
CA SER A 211 -1.81 -3.27 -11.96
C SER A 211 -2.58 -2.28 -11.10
N ARG A 212 -3.08 -2.71 -9.94
CA ARG A 212 -3.80 -1.89 -8.97
C ARG A 212 -3.63 -2.45 -7.56
N ALA A 213 -3.39 -1.57 -6.60
CA ALA A 213 -3.45 -1.92 -5.19
C ALA A 213 -4.11 -0.79 -4.38
N ARG A 214 -4.79 -1.15 -3.31
CA ARG A 214 -5.29 -0.23 -2.30
C ARG A 214 -5.13 -0.85 -0.93
N VAL A 215 -4.62 -0.06 0.01
CA VAL A 215 -4.55 -0.44 1.44
C VAL A 215 -5.20 0.67 2.25
N ARG A 216 -6.08 0.28 3.16
CA ARG A 216 -6.85 1.17 4.01
C ARG A 216 -6.75 0.71 5.46
N LEU A 217 -6.38 1.63 6.33
CA LEU A 217 -6.43 1.40 7.76
C LEU A 217 -7.85 1.65 8.29
N LEU A 218 -8.29 0.82 9.23
CA LEU A 218 -9.63 0.88 9.85
C LEU A 218 -9.52 1.20 11.34
N ALA A 219 -8.45 0.76 11.98
CA ALA A 219 -8.14 1.06 13.38
C ALA A 219 -6.65 0.92 13.63
N ASP A 220 -6.18 1.44 14.76
CA ASP A 220 -4.79 1.29 15.17
C ASP A 220 -4.46 -0.15 15.57
N ALA A 221 -3.35 -0.69 15.09
CA ALA A 221 -2.67 -1.85 15.65
C ALA A 221 -1.40 -1.38 16.35
N HIS A 222 -0.94 -2.12 17.35
CA HIS A 222 0.18 -1.72 18.17
C HIS A 222 1.25 -2.81 18.25
N MET A 223 2.43 -2.43 18.71
CA MET A 223 3.53 -3.36 18.96
C MET A 223 3.05 -4.49 19.86
N ASP A 224 3.53 -5.69 19.58
CA ASP A 224 3.18 -6.96 20.21
C ASP A 224 1.73 -7.45 19.99
N ASP A 225 0.86 -6.71 19.28
CA ASP A 225 -0.39 -7.29 18.79
C ASP A 225 -0.09 -8.49 17.89
N GLU A 226 -0.86 -9.58 18.07
CA GLU A 226 -0.94 -10.68 17.11
C GLU A 226 -1.89 -10.25 15.99
N ILE A 227 -1.42 -10.32 14.76
CA ILE A 227 -2.19 -9.90 13.59
C ILE A 227 -2.49 -11.13 12.73
N GLU A 228 -3.76 -11.45 12.59
CA GLU A 228 -4.24 -12.42 11.61
C GLU A 228 -4.59 -11.67 10.32
N THR A 229 -3.95 -12.07 9.24
CA THR A 229 -4.21 -11.57 7.89
C THR A 229 -4.95 -12.64 7.09
N THR A 230 -6.08 -12.28 6.48
CA THR A 230 -6.85 -13.17 5.61
C THR A 230 -6.72 -12.73 4.17
N PHE A 231 -6.82 -13.68 3.22
CA PHE A 231 -6.83 -13.38 1.79
C PHE A 231 -7.86 -14.24 1.04
N THR A 232 -8.56 -13.60 0.12
CA THR A 232 -9.56 -14.27 -0.74
C THR A 232 -9.48 -13.71 -2.15
N VAL A 233 -9.46 -14.56 -3.16
CA VAL A 233 -9.69 -14.16 -4.55
C VAL A 233 -11.19 -13.89 -4.72
N THR A 234 -11.53 -12.68 -5.12
CA THR A 234 -12.94 -12.25 -5.25
C THR A 234 -13.45 -12.32 -6.67
N GLU A 235 -12.56 -12.26 -7.67
CA GLU A 235 -12.94 -12.27 -9.09
C GLU A 235 -11.76 -12.66 -9.97
N ILE A 236 -12.02 -13.42 -11.04
CA ILE A 236 -11.08 -13.59 -12.15
C ILE A 236 -11.45 -12.57 -13.24
N VAL A 237 -10.48 -11.75 -13.65
CA VAL A 237 -10.70 -10.63 -14.57
C VAL A 237 -10.12 -10.96 -15.94
N LYS A 238 -11.02 -11.19 -16.91
CA LYS A 238 -10.70 -11.44 -18.34
C LYS A 238 -9.65 -12.55 -18.54
N ASP A 239 -9.66 -13.57 -17.71
CA ASP A 239 -8.71 -14.69 -17.70
C ASP A 239 -7.23 -14.28 -17.72
N ARG A 240 -6.89 -13.09 -17.19
CA ARG A 240 -5.53 -12.54 -17.20
C ARG A 240 -5.07 -12.00 -15.85
N ALA A 241 -6.01 -11.79 -14.95
CA ALA A 241 -5.72 -11.28 -13.61
C ALA A 241 -6.77 -11.78 -12.62
N PHE A 242 -6.49 -11.66 -11.35
CA PHE A 242 -7.47 -11.85 -10.28
C PHE A 242 -7.52 -10.62 -9.37
N ASP A 243 -8.73 -10.28 -8.93
CA ASP A 243 -8.94 -9.32 -7.85
C ASP A 243 -8.91 -10.09 -6.53
N GLY A 244 -8.07 -9.65 -5.60
CA GLY A 244 -7.92 -10.24 -4.29
C GLY A 244 -8.20 -9.24 -3.18
N ARG A 245 -8.80 -9.73 -2.10
CA ARG A 245 -9.06 -8.96 -0.89
C ARG A 245 -8.26 -9.52 0.28
N MET A 246 -7.60 -8.63 1.01
CA MET A 246 -6.97 -8.88 2.30
C MET A 246 -7.75 -8.17 3.40
N ASP A 247 -7.90 -8.81 4.56
CA ASP A 247 -8.32 -8.18 5.80
C ASP A 247 -7.35 -8.55 6.91
N ALA A 248 -7.04 -7.60 7.79
CA ALA A 248 -6.14 -7.80 8.93
C ALA A 248 -6.86 -7.52 10.24
N PHE A 249 -6.74 -8.45 11.18
CA PHE A 249 -7.37 -8.40 12.50
C PHE A 249 -6.29 -8.46 13.58
N ALA A 250 -6.28 -7.49 14.48
CA ALA A 250 -5.35 -7.45 15.60
C ALA A 250 -6.01 -7.96 16.89
N THR A 251 -5.30 -8.85 17.58
CA THR A 251 -5.55 -9.24 18.96
C THR A 251 -4.36 -8.80 19.80
N GLY A 252 -4.61 -8.28 20.99
CA GLY A 252 -3.55 -7.80 21.89
C GLY A 252 -3.91 -8.01 23.35
N PRO A 253 -2.98 -7.75 24.27
CA PRO A 253 -3.22 -7.89 25.69
C PRO A 253 -4.47 -7.13 26.13
N GLY A 254 -5.35 -7.82 26.88
CA GLY A 254 -6.59 -7.21 27.41
C GLY A 254 -7.71 -7.00 26.39
N ARG A 255 -7.65 -7.65 25.23
CA ARG A 255 -8.72 -7.60 24.21
C ARG A 255 -9.38 -8.96 24.04
N ASP A 256 -10.68 -9.02 24.33
CA ASP A 256 -11.48 -10.24 24.23
C ASP A 256 -11.89 -10.57 22.79
N ARG A 257 -11.76 -9.62 21.86
CA ARG A 257 -12.17 -9.80 20.44
C ARG A 257 -11.14 -9.21 19.48
N PRO A 258 -10.91 -9.88 18.34
CA PRO A 258 -10.12 -9.34 17.24
C PRO A 258 -10.70 -8.01 16.75
N ARG A 259 -9.84 -7.02 16.52
CA ARG A 259 -10.22 -5.73 15.94
C ARG A 259 -9.79 -5.70 14.48
N HIS A 260 -10.69 -5.37 13.57
CA HIS A 260 -10.40 -5.15 12.17
C HIS A 260 -9.53 -3.88 12.03
N VAL A 261 -8.28 -4.03 11.62
CA VAL A 261 -7.30 -2.93 11.62
C VAL A 261 -6.95 -2.44 10.22
N ALA A 262 -7.05 -3.31 9.22
CA ALA A 262 -6.81 -2.92 7.83
C ALA A 262 -7.59 -3.79 6.85
N THR A 263 -7.90 -3.21 5.68
CA THR A 263 -8.41 -3.95 4.52
C THR A 263 -7.63 -3.51 3.28
N ALA A 264 -7.43 -4.43 2.33
CA ALA A 264 -6.74 -4.14 1.11
C ALA A 264 -7.38 -4.85 -0.10
N ARG A 265 -7.12 -4.30 -1.29
CA ARG A 265 -7.41 -4.95 -2.56
C ARG A 265 -6.22 -4.89 -3.49
N ILE A 266 -6.07 -5.92 -4.31
CA ILE A 266 -5.00 -6.04 -5.27
C ILE A 266 -5.54 -6.65 -6.57
N LEU A 267 -5.22 -6.03 -7.71
CA LEU A 267 -5.42 -6.63 -9.02
C LEU A 267 -4.09 -7.19 -9.51
N HIS A 268 -3.96 -8.49 -9.41
CA HIS A 268 -2.74 -9.25 -9.61
C HIS A 268 -2.85 -10.13 -10.85
N GLY A 269 -1.79 -10.22 -11.63
CA GLY A 269 -1.66 -11.08 -12.79
C GLY A 269 -0.21 -11.51 -12.98
N TYR A 270 0.11 -11.99 -14.17
CA TYR A 270 1.47 -12.40 -14.51
C TYR A 270 1.87 -11.79 -15.84
N ALA A 271 3.13 -11.39 -15.96
CA ALA A 271 3.75 -11.02 -17.22
C ALA A 271 4.66 -12.16 -17.70
N VAL A 272 4.64 -12.41 -18.99
CA VAL A 272 5.59 -13.34 -19.62
C VAL A 272 6.97 -12.68 -19.66
N SER A 273 7.97 -13.35 -19.11
CA SER A 273 9.31 -12.79 -18.94
C SER A 273 10.29 -13.18 -20.02
N ALA A 274 10.00 -14.19 -20.86
CA ALA A 274 10.90 -14.70 -21.90
C ALA A 274 10.14 -15.19 -23.12
N GLY A 275 10.84 -15.41 -24.25
CA GLY A 275 10.25 -15.89 -25.50
C GLY A 275 9.60 -14.76 -26.32
N SER A 276 8.85 -15.15 -27.37
CA SER A 276 8.21 -14.21 -28.31
C SER A 276 7.08 -13.38 -27.68
N ALA A 277 6.48 -13.87 -26.58
CA ALA A 277 5.42 -13.18 -25.83
C ALA A 277 5.98 -12.31 -24.66
N ALA A 278 7.30 -12.15 -24.52
CA ALA A 278 7.88 -11.38 -23.45
C ALA A 278 7.31 -9.95 -23.38
N GLY A 279 6.96 -9.51 -22.15
CA GLY A 279 6.36 -8.19 -21.90
C GLY A 279 4.83 -8.15 -22.01
N THR A 280 4.16 -9.25 -22.45
CA THR A 280 2.69 -9.32 -22.48
C THR A 280 2.14 -9.89 -21.16
N LEU A 281 0.86 -9.63 -20.89
CA LEU A 281 0.16 -10.31 -19.81
C LEU A 281 -0.12 -11.78 -20.18
N ALA A 282 0.18 -12.70 -19.26
CA ALA A 282 -0.12 -14.10 -19.39
C ALA A 282 -1.64 -14.32 -19.33
N GLU A 283 -2.11 -15.33 -20.03
CA GLU A 283 -3.48 -15.84 -19.92
C GLU A 283 -3.53 -16.95 -18.86
N LEU A 284 -4.47 -16.84 -17.92
CA LEU A 284 -4.67 -17.81 -16.85
C LEU A 284 -5.43 -19.01 -17.43
N ASP A 285 -4.78 -20.16 -17.50
CA ASP A 285 -5.44 -21.39 -17.92
C ASP A 285 -6.41 -21.92 -16.85
N ALA A 286 -7.23 -22.89 -17.23
CA ALA A 286 -8.25 -23.46 -16.35
C ALA A 286 -7.67 -24.06 -15.06
N GLU A 287 -6.45 -24.64 -15.11
CA GLU A 287 -5.75 -25.17 -13.94
C GLU A 287 -5.38 -24.06 -12.96
N THR A 288 -4.81 -22.96 -13.47
CA THR A 288 -4.45 -21.79 -12.68
C THR A 288 -5.70 -21.15 -12.06
N VAL A 289 -6.77 -20.98 -12.84
CA VAL A 289 -8.05 -20.43 -12.35
C VAL A 289 -8.62 -21.32 -11.24
N LYS A 290 -8.63 -22.63 -11.43
CA LYS A 290 -9.09 -23.60 -10.41
C LYS A 290 -8.27 -23.52 -9.14
N ALA A 291 -6.94 -23.42 -9.25
CA ALA A 291 -6.05 -23.26 -8.10
C ALA A 291 -6.34 -21.95 -7.34
N LEU A 292 -6.55 -20.83 -8.05
CA LEU A 292 -6.86 -19.52 -7.46
C LEU A 292 -8.22 -19.51 -6.73
N THR A 293 -9.24 -20.17 -7.26
CA THR A 293 -10.61 -20.14 -6.72
C THR A 293 -10.90 -21.25 -5.71
N GLY A 294 -9.96 -22.14 -5.44
CA GLY A 294 -10.13 -23.24 -4.47
C GLY A 294 -10.93 -24.44 -4.99
N GLY A 295 -11.17 -24.53 -6.32
CA GLY A 295 -11.80 -25.68 -6.94
C GLY A 295 -13.28 -25.89 -6.61
N ALA A 296 -14.01 -24.85 -6.27
CA ALA A 296 -15.47 -24.89 -6.30
C ALA A 296 -15.92 -25.06 -7.76
N SER A 297 -16.27 -26.31 -8.11
CA SER A 297 -16.97 -26.67 -9.34
C SER A 297 -18.44 -26.45 -9.15
#